data_f4729853932e518427d9668f755daf1b
#
_entry.id   f4729853932e518427d9668f755daf1b
#
_cell.length_a   1.000
_cell.length_b   1.000
_cell.length_c   1.000
_cell.angle_alpha   90.00
_cell.angle_beta   90.00
_cell.angle_gamma   90.00
#
_symmetry.space_group_name_H-M   'P 1'
#
loop_
_entity.id
_entity.type
_entity.pdbx_description
1 polymer ?
#
loop_
_entity_poly.entity_id
_entity_poly.type
_entity_poly.pdbx_seq_one_letter_code
_entity_poly.pdbx_strand_id
1 'polypeptide(L)'
;MIPKIIHYCWFGRNPLPKSALRCIESWRKYFPDYEIKEWNEDNFDVEMMPFTQEAYKMRKFAFVSDVARFWILYHHGGLYFDTDVEVIRPMHDIVARGAFMGIEVECGNGLEYPYVAPGLGLGATPGMQFYRRILDHYSTQHFLDENGNQIPGTVVSHNTEVLREFGLQPHNDIQTVADITIYPIDYFNPLDDATGVLRKTQNTRSIHWYDKTWLDNYGPFRKWTTRIIHRYFGINSIAWIKHLFTK
;
A
#
# COMPACT_ATOMS: atom_id res chain seq x y z
N MET A 1 18.63 -12.87 -4.03
CA MET A 1 18.83 -11.94 -2.88
C MET A 1 18.17 -10.61 -3.23
N ILE A 2 17.44 -10.00 -2.31
CA ILE A 2 16.81 -8.70 -2.51
C ILE A 2 17.88 -7.62 -2.64
N PRO A 3 17.89 -6.79 -3.71
CA PRO A 3 18.83 -5.65 -3.84
C PRO A 3 18.68 -4.64 -2.69
N LYS A 4 19.79 -4.01 -2.31
CA LYS A 4 19.81 -3.01 -1.24
C LYS A 4 19.39 -1.63 -1.74
N ILE A 5 18.16 -1.54 -2.23
CA ILE A 5 17.53 -0.30 -2.70
C ILE A 5 16.13 -0.22 -2.08
N ILE A 6 15.76 0.93 -1.55
CA ILE A 6 14.40 1.26 -1.13
C ILE A 6 13.82 2.23 -2.17
N HIS A 7 12.72 1.84 -2.76
CA HIS A 7 11.98 2.64 -3.72
C HIS A 7 10.76 3.27 -3.08
N TYR A 8 10.42 4.47 -3.51
CA TYR A 8 9.14 5.10 -3.26
C TYR A 8 8.70 5.91 -4.47
N CYS A 9 7.40 6.16 -4.60
CA CYS A 9 6.84 6.98 -5.67
C CYS A 9 6.34 8.30 -5.12
N TRP A 10 6.61 9.40 -5.87
CA TRP A 10 6.05 10.71 -5.57
C TRP A 10 5.76 11.46 -6.86
N PHE A 11 4.54 11.33 -7.38
CA PHE A 11 4.08 11.96 -8.60
C PHE A 11 3.36 13.28 -8.32
N GLY A 12 3.23 14.13 -9.36
CA GLY A 12 2.51 15.41 -9.29
C GLY A 12 3.40 16.62 -8.99
N ARG A 13 4.74 16.42 -8.91
CA ARG A 13 5.75 17.49 -8.75
C ARG A 13 5.57 18.42 -7.55
N ASN A 14 4.77 18.00 -6.56
CA ASN A 14 4.63 18.73 -5.31
C ASN A 14 5.79 18.38 -4.35
N PRO A 15 6.19 19.29 -3.45
CA PRO A 15 7.18 18.96 -2.44
C PRO A 15 6.65 17.87 -1.48
N LEU A 16 7.55 16.99 -1.03
CA LEU A 16 7.23 15.99 -0.02
C LEU A 16 6.76 16.65 1.28
N PRO A 17 5.65 16.20 1.86
CA PRO A 17 5.18 16.69 3.14
C PRO A 17 6.12 16.28 4.28
N LYS A 18 6.10 16.99 5.40
CA LYS A 18 6.93 16.69 6.58
C LYS A 18 6.72 15.28 7.13
N SER A 19 5.52 14.73 6.99
CA SER A 19 5.22 13.34 7.38
C SER A 19 6.01 12.34 6.54
N ALA A 20 6.02 12.50 5.23
CA ALA A 20 6.79 11.65 4.31
C ALA A 20 8.30 11.73 4.60
N LEU A 21 8.82 12.94 4.81
CA LEU A 21 10.25 13.12 5.15
C LEU A 21 10.62 12.36 6.44
N ARG A 22 9.75 12.35 7.46
CA ARG A 22 9.97 11.57 8.70
C ARG A 22 9.99 10.06 8.43
N CYS A 23 9.11 9.57 7.58
CA CYS A 23 9.09 8.16 7.20
C CYS A 23 10.40 7.79 6.47
N ILE A 24 10.82 8.60 5.49
CA ILE A 24 12.08 8.40 4.76
C ILE A 24 13.30 8.43 5.71
N GLU A 25 13.32 9.34 6.70
CA GLU A 25 14.38 9.34 7.73
C GLU A 25 14.40 8.03 8.55
N SER A 26 13.23 7.44 8.82
CA SER A 26 13.16 6.15 9.49
C SER A 26 13.79 5.04 8.64
N TRP A 27 13.63 5.08 7.33
CA TRP A 27 14.27 4.11 6.42
C TRP A 27 15.79 4.25 6.45
N ARG A 28 16.33 5.48 6.38
CA ARG A 28 17.77 5.73 6.51
C ARG A 28 18.35 5.18 7.81
N LYS A 29 17.59 5.33 8.90
CA LYS A 29 18.01 4.83 10.22
C LYS A 29 18.10 3.32 10.29
N TYR A 30 17.11 2.59 9.74
CA TYR A 30 17.03 1.14 9.87
C TYR A 30 17.63 0.36 8.71
N PHE A 31 17.94 1.05 7.60
CA PHE A 31 18.59 0.52 6.40
C PHE A 31 19.73 1.44 5.96
N PRO A 32 20.78 1.64 6.80
CA PRO A 32 21.81 2.64 6.56
C PRO A 32 22.68 2.36 5.33
N ASP A 33 22.71 1.12 4.86
CA ASP A 33 23.47 0.65 3.70
C ASP A 33 22.61 0.46 2.43
N TYR A 34 21.37 0.97 2.43
CA TYR A 34 20.48 0.95 1.28
C TYR A 34 20.47 2.30 0.56
N GLU A 35 20.46 2.25 -0.77
CA GLU A 35 20.10 3.39 -1.59
C GLU A 35 18.60 3.70 -1.41
N ILE A 36 18.22 4.97 -1.29
CA ILE A 36 16.80 5.38 -1.30
C ILE A 36 16.54 6.11 -2.60
N LYS A 37 15.64 5.57 -3.43
CA LYS A 37 15.37 6.06 -4.78
C LYS A 37 13.93 6.53 -4.92
N GLU A 38 13.77 7.80 -5.28
CA GLU A 38 12.49 8.40 -5.67
C GLU A 38 12.15 8.05 -7.11
N TRP A 39 10.87 7.74 -7.33
CA TRP A 39 10.29 7.59 -8.66
C TRP A 39 9.22 8.65 -8.88
N ASN A 40 9.32 9.34 -9.99
CA ASN A 40 8.43 10.41 -10.41
C ASN A 40 8.39 10.49 -11.94
N GLU A 41 7.82 11.55 -12.49
CA GLU A 41 7.68 11.77 -13.93
C GLU A 41 8.99 11.90 -14.72
N ASP A 42 10.12 12.07 -14.04
CA ASP A 42 11.42 12.20 -14.69
C ASP A 42 12.07 10.84 -14.98
N ASN A 43 11.63 9.77 -14.29
CA ASN A 43 12.23 8.45 -14.36
C ASN A 43 11.25 7.27 -14.44
N PHE A 44 9.94 7.55 -14.52
CA PHE A 44 8.89 6.57 -14.77
C PHE A 44 7.94 7.08 -15.85
N ASP A 45 7.68 6.24 -16.85
CA ASP A 45 6.75 6.54 -17.92
C ASP A 45 5.30 6.37 -17.43
N VAL A 46 4.64 7.49 -17.12
CA VAL A 46 3.25 7.50 -16.64
C VAL A 46 2.24 7.13 -17.74
N GLU A 47 2.66 7.12 -19.01
CA GLU A 47 1.82 6.77 -20.16
C GLU A 47 1.98 5.32 -20.62
N MET A 48 2.77 4.51 -19.89
CA MET A 48 3.09 3.13 -20.25
C MET A 48 1.87 2.19 -20.35
N MET A 49 0.77 2.52 -19.67
CA MET A 49 -0.49 1.75 -19.65
C MET A 49 -1.69 2.69 -19.67
N PRO A 50 -2.85 2.28 -20.23
CA PRO A 50 -4.08 3.08 -20.18
C PRO A 50 -4.45 3.50 -18.75
N PHE A 51 -4.38 2.59 -17.78
CA PHE A 51 -4.68 2.84 -16.38
C PHE A 51 -3.84 3.98 -15.79
N THR A 52 -2.52 3.95 -15.96
CA THR A 52 -1.62 4.98 -15.41
C THR A 52 -1.78 6.31 -16.11
N GLN A 53 -1.96 6.30 -17.44
CA GLN A 53 -2.19 7.51 -18.23
C GLN A 53 -3.47 8.23 -17.81
N GLU A 54 -4.58 7.49 -17.66
CA GLU A 54 -5.87 8.02 -17.26
C GLU A 54 -5.83 8.55 -15.81
N ALA A 55 -5.26 7.78 -14.89
CA ALA A 55 -5.08 8.20 -13.50
C ALA A 55 -4.22 9.48 -13.39
N TYR A 56 -3.13 9.56 -14.16
CA TYR A 56 -2.27 10.74 -14.18
C TYR A 56 -2.99 11.98 -14.71
N LYS A 57 -3.72 11.87 -15.83
CA LYS A 57 -4.55 12.94 -16.39
C LYS A 57 -5.58 13.46 -15.40
N MET A 58 -6.16 12.57 -14.59
CA MET A 58 -7.11 12.90 -13.53
C MET A 58 -6.44 13.40 -12.26
N ARG A 59 -5.09 13.53 -12.24
CA ARG A 59 -4.28 13.93 -11.08
C ARG A 59 -4.46 12.98 -9.87
N LYS A 60 -4.80 11.73 -10.11
CA LYS A 60 -4.94 10.68 -9.12
C LYS A 60 -3.61 9.91 -8.98
N PHE A 61 -2.58 10.60 -8.51
CA PHE A 61 -1.18 10.15 -8.51
C PHE A 61 -0.93 8.88 -7.69
N ALA A 62 -1.71 8.65 -6.63
CA ALA A 62 -1.60 7.39 -5.88
C ALA A 62 -1.87 6.17 -6.75
N PHE A 63 -2.84 6.24 -7.68
CA PHE A 63 -3.15 5.14 -8.60
C PHE A 63 -2.05 4.92 -9.65
N VAL A 64 -1.29 5.95 -10.00
CA VAL A 64 -0.06 5.79 -10.79
C VAL A 64 0.98 5.00 -9.99
N SER A 65 1.17 5.35 -8.70
CA SER A 65 2.07 4.65 -7.79
C SER A 65 1.68 3.18 -7.60
N ASP A 66 0.38 2.86 -7.68
CA ASP A 66 -0.14 1.50 -7.54
C ASP A 66 0.40 0.54 -8.61
N VAL A 67 0.59 1.03 -9.83
CA VAL A 67 1.22 0.27 -10.92
C VAL A 67 2.73 0.38 -10.88
N ALA A 68 3.24 1.60 -10.66
CA ALA A 68 4.68 1.87 -10.67
C ALA A 68 5.44 0.99 -9.69
N ARG A 69 4.94 0.75 -8.45
CA ARG A 69 5.58 -0.12 -7.45
C ARG A 69 5.83 -1.53 -7.96
N PHE A 70 4.89 -2.11 -8.70
CA PHE A 70 5.02 -3.45 -9.26
C PHE A 70 6.01 -3.48 -10.43
N TRP A 71 5.97 -2.48 -11.30
CA TRP A 71 6.90 -2.34 -12.40
C TRP A 71 8.35 -2.18 -11.88
N ILE A 72 8.54 -1.30 -10.90
CA ILE A 72 9.83 -1.04 -10.27
C ILE A 72 10.40 -2.33 -9.68
N LEU A 73 9.62 -3.04 -8.88
CA LEU A 73 10.07 -4.26 -8.21
C LEU A 73 10.28 -5.42 -9.20
N TYR A 74 9.50 -5.49 -10.28
CA TYR A 74 9.73 -6.47 -11.34
C TYR A 74 11.09 -6.26 -12.03
N HIS A 75 11.43 -5.01 -12.36
CA HIS A 75 12.65 -4.70 -13.11
C HIS A 75 13.89 -4.56 -12.23
N HIS A 76 13.75 -4.01 -11.04
CA HIS A 76 14.88 -3.65 -10.18
C HIS A 76 14.98 -4.51 -8.91
N GLY A 77 13.90 -5.15 -8.47
CA GLY A 77 13.83 -5.74 -7.13
C GLY A 77 13.96 -4.67 -6.05
N GLY A 78 14.40 -5.07 -4.86
CA GLY A 78 14.57 -4.14 -3.74
C GLY A 78 13.38 -4.12 -2.79
N LEU A 79 13.29 -3.07 -1.98
CA LEU A 79 12.17 -2.80 -1.10
C LEU A 79 11.34 -1.65 -1.68
N TYR A 80 10.05 -1.64 -1.41
CA TYR A 80 9.17 -0.52 -1.71
C TYR A 80 8.34 -0.18 -0.46
N PHE A 81 8.28 1.11 -0.14
CA PHE A 81 7.40 1.64 0.89
C PHE A 81 6.59 2.81 0.34
N ASP A 82 5.30 2.91 0.74
CA ASP A 82 4.56 4.14 0.56
C ASP A 82 5.14 5.24 1.47
N THR A 83 5.02 6.50 1.07
CA THR A 83 5.69 7.64 1.74
C THR A 83 5.16 7.93 3.16
N ASP A 84 4.12 7.22 3.58
CA ASP A 84 3.54 7.27 4.92
C ASP A 84 3.77 5.99 5.74
N VAL A 85 4.73 5.16 5.33
CA VAL A 85 5.22 4.00 6.09
C VAL A 85 6.44 4.37 6.92
N GLU A 86 6.32 4.35 8.23
CA GLU A 86 7.42 4.53 9.17
C GLU A 86 7.98 3.18 9.61
N VAL A 87 9.27 2.94 9.37
CA VAL A 87 9.97 1.77 9.93
C VAL A 87 10.37 2.08 11.37
N ILE A 88 10.01 1.20 12.31
CA ILE A 88 10.23 1.41 13.75
C ILE A 88 11.17 0.40 14.38
N ARG A 89 11.51 -0.68 13.67
CA ARG A 89 12.46 -1.73 14.08
C ARG A 89 13.22 -2.29 12.89
N PRO A 90 14.41 -2.91 13.12
CA PRO A 90 15.15 -3.61 12.08
C PRO A 90 14.30 -4.68 11.36
N MET A 91 14.49 -4.85 10.05
CA MET A 91 13.78 -5.82 9.20
C MET A 91 14.74 -6.84 8.54
N HIS A 92 15.99 -6.95 9.02
CA HIS A 92 16.98 -7.83 8.41
C HIS A 92 16.56 -9.30 8.39
N ASP A 93 15.87 -9.75 9.44
CA ASP A 93 15.32 -11.10 9.57
C ASP A 93 14.22 -11.39 8.54
N ILE A 94 13.42 -10.38 8.18
CA ILE A 94 12.37 -10.46 7.15
C ILE A 94 13.02 -10.47 5.75
N VAL A 95 13.87 -9.50 5.47
CA VAL A 95 14.55 -9.37 4.17
C VAL A 95 15.43 -10.59 3.86
N ALA A 96 16.07 -11.18 4.86
CA ALA A 96 16.90 -12.37 4.70
C ALA A 96 16.11 -13.61 4.27
N ARG A 97 14.81 -13.67 4.57
CA ARG A 97 13.92 -14.75 4.13
C ARG A 97 13.49 -14.63 2.66
N GLY A 98 13.70 -13.49 2.01
CA GLY A 98 13.32 -13.26 0.62
C GLY A 98 12.15 -12.29 0.47
N ALA A 99 11.42 -12.42 -0.65
CA ALA A 99 10.31 -11.53 -0.98
C ALA A 99 9.20 -11.59 0.08
N PHE A 100 8.58 -10.45 0.35
CA PHE A 100 7.55 -10.34 1.39
C PHE A 100 6.48 -9.30 1.05
N MET A 101 5.31 -9.47 1.67
CA MET A 101 4.18 -8.54 1.74
C MET A 101 3.50 -8.63 3.10
N GLY A 102 2.56 -7.76 3.40
CA GLY A 102 1.79 -7.74 4.64
C GLY A 102 0.28 -7.76 4.45
N ILE A 103 -0.41 -8.39 5.39
CA ILE A 103 -1.88 -8.34 5.51
C ILE A 103 -2.27 -6.97 6.04
N GLU A 104 -3.24 -6.33 5.36
CA GLU A 104 -3.87 -5.08 5.80
C GLU A 104 -5.18 -5.33 6.53
N VAL A 105 -5.98 -6.29 6.04
CA VAL A 105 -7.25 -6.68 6.65
C VAL A 105 -7.27 -8.19 6.79
N GLU A 106 -7.52 -8.65 8.01
CA GLU A 106 -7.62 -10.07 8.31
C GLU A 106 -8.90 -10.69 7.74
N CYS A 107 -8.82 -11.95 7.28
CA CYS A 107 -10.01 -12.72 6.96
C CYS A 107 -10.81 -13.05 8.22
N GLY A 108 -12.11 -13.27 8.04
CA GLY A 108 -13.10 -13.40 9.11
C GLY A 108 -14.16 -12.30 9.02
N ASN A 109 -15.19 -12.35 9.84
CA ASN A 109 -16.29 -11.36 9.87
C ASN A 109 -16.92 -11.09 8.48
N GLY A 110 -17.06 -12.15 7.66
CA GLY A 110 -17.63 -12.08 6.32
C GLY A 110 -16.62 -11.89 5.18
N LEU A 111 -15.34 -11.71 5.50
CA LEU A 111 -14.25 -11.69 4.53
C LEU A 111 -13.60 -13.08 4.44
N GLU A 112 -13.68 -13.72 3.30
CA GLU A 112 -13.19 -15.10 3.09
C GLU A 112 -11.65 -15.16 3.09
N TYR A 113 -10.96 -14.23 2.42
CA TYR A 113 -9.50 -14.17 2.33
C TYR A 113 -8.97 -12.90 2.98
N PRO A 114 -7.73 -12.92 3.54
CA PRO A 114 -7.11 -11.68 4.02
C PRO A 114 -6.81 -10.76 2.84
N TYR A 115 -6.93 -9.46 3.04
CA TYR A 115 -6.46 -8.47 2.08
C TYR A 115 -4.98 -8.17 2.30
N VAL A 116 -4.19 -8.36 1.25
CA VAL A 116 -2.74 -8.13 1.26
C VAL A 116 -2.43 -6.80 0.57
N ALA A 117 -1.88 -5.86 1.30
CA ALA A 117 -1.65 -4.51 0.80
C ALA A 117 -0.20 -4.27 0.37
N PRO A 118 0.02 -3.88 -0.88
CA PRO A 118 1.36 -3.58 -1.38
C PRO A 118 1.92 -2.22 -0.92
N GLY A 119 1.12 -1.40 -0.22
CA GLY A 119 1.55 -0.13 0.34
C GLY A 119 2.29 -0.22 1.67
N LEU A 120 2.08 -1.30 2.43
CA LEU A 120 2.64 -1.48 3.78
C LEU A 120 4.15 -1.73 3.80
N GLY A 121 4.68 -2.18 2.69
CA GLY A 121 6.06 -2.59 2.47
C GLY A 121 6.11 -3.88 1.66
N LEU A 122 6.95 -3.85 0.64
CA LEU A 122 7.21 -4.96 -0.26
C LEU A 122 8.71 -5.24 -0.30
N GLY A 123 9.06 -6.51 -0.45
CA GLY A 123 10.42 -6.91 -0.79
C GLY A 123 10.39 -7.87 -1.97
N ALA A 124 11.27 -7.66 -2.95
CA ALA A 124 11.32 -8.49 -4.16
C ALA A 124 12.72 -8.70 -4.70
N THR A 125 12.92 -9.84 -5.37
CA THR A 125 14.00 -10.00 -6.34
C THR A 125 13.49 -9.63 -7.74
N PRO A 126 14.33 -9.15 -8.67
CA PRO A 126 13.89 -8.84 -10.02
C PRO A 126 13.30 -10.06 -10.75
N GLY A 127 12.36 -9.84 -11.66
CA GLY A 127 11.83 -10.85 -12.56
C GLY A 127 10.87 -11.88 -11.94
N MET A 128 10.36 -11.67 -10.73
CA MET A 128 9.40 -12.59 -10.10
C MET A 128 8.09 -12.67 -10.89
N GLN A 129 7.57 -13.89 -11.09
CA GLN A 129 6.37 -14.14 -11.89
C GLN A 129 5.12 -13.44 -11.36
N PHE A 130 4.99 -13.33 -10.04
CA PHE A 130 3.87 -12.59 -9.43
C PHE A 130 3.81 -11.14 -9.94
N TYR A 131 4.95 -10.42 -9.92
CA TYR A 131 4.98 -9.03 -10.39
C TYR A 131 4.72 -8.92 -11.90
N ARG A 132 5.16 -9.90 -12.69
CA ARG A 132 4.80 -9.95 -14.10
C ARG A 132 3.29 -10.13 -14.27
N ARG A 133 2.68 -11.08 -13.55
CA ARG A 133 1.25 -11.38 -13.66
C ARG A 133 0.37 -10.18 -13.26
N ILE A 134 0.73 -9.45 -12.19
CA ILE A 134 -0.04 -8.26 -11.80
C ILE A 134 0.12 -7.10 -12.79
N LEU A 135 1.28 -6.95 -13.42
CA LEU A 135 1.48 -5.98 -14.50
C LEU A 135 0.66 -6.35 -15.73
N ASP A 136 0.59 -7.64 -16.10
CA ASP A 136 -0.27 -8.12 -17.18
C ASP A 136 -1.75 -7.88 -16.86
N HIS A 137 -2.18 -8.03 -15.60
CA HIS A 137 -3.52 -7.66 -15.15
C HIS A 137 -3.79 -6.16 -15.37
N TYR A 138 -2.91 -5.27 -14.91
CA TYR A 138 -3.08 -3.83 -15.09
C TYR A 138 -3.00 -3.37 -16.55
N SER A 139 -2.29 -4.08 -17.41
CA SER A 139 -2.17 -3.71 -18.84
C SER A 139 -3.50 -3.75 -19.59
N THR A 140 -4.48 -4.51 -19.08
CA THR A 140 -5.84 -4.62 -19.62
C THR A 140 -6.87 -3.81 -18.88
N GLN A 141 -6.47 -3.09 -17.81
CA GLN A 141 -7.37 -2.29 -16.99
C GLN A 141 -7.40 -0.85 -17.46
N HIS A 142 -8.56 -0.21 -17.24
CA HIS A 142 -8.76 1.22 -17.36
C HIS A 142 -9.03 1.82 -15.98
N PHE A 143 -8.58 3.05 -15.76
CA PHE A 143 -8.92 3.81 -14.56
C PHE A 143 -10.30 4.46 -14.66
N LEU A 144 -10.74 4.78 -15.88
CA LEU A 144 -12.02 5.42 -16.18
C LEU A 144 -12.94 4.47 -16.95
N ASP A 145 -14.24 4.55 -16.66
CA ASP A 145 -15.29 3.94 -17.46
C ASP A 145 -15.57 4.74 -18.76
N GLU A 146 -16.47 4.24 -19.62
CA GLU A 146 -16.88 4.88 -20.85
C GLU A 146 -17.49 6.29 -20.65
N ASN A 147 -17.96 6.59 -19.44
CA ASN A 147 -18.53 7.89 -19.08
C ASN A 147 -17.51 8.84 -18.43
N GLY A 148 -16.24 8.41 -18.29
CA GLY A 148 -15.18 9.18 -17.66
C GLY A 148 -15.20 9.17 -16.13
N ASN A 149 -15.93 8.25 -15.49
CA ASN A 149 -15.93 8.09 -14.04
C ASN A 149 -14.85 7.08 -13.62
N GLN A 150 -14.29 7.28 -12.43
CA GLN A 150 -13.34 6.33 -11.87
C GLN A 150 -14.00 4.96 -11.65
N ILE A 151 -13.40 3.91 -12.21
CA ILE A 151 -13.81 2.52 -11.99
C ILE A 151 -13.47 2.15 -10.54
N PRO A 152 -14.42 1.57 -9.77
CA PRO A 152 -14.16 1.11 -8.42
C PRO A 152 -13.09 0.02 -8.38
N GLY A 153 -12.18 0.11 -7.43
CA GLY A 153 -11.11 -0.85 -7.21
C GLY A 153 -9.95 -0.20 -6.46
N THR A 154 -9.18 -1.02 -5.77
CA THR A 154 -7.98 -0.58 -5.07
C THR A 154 -6.83 -1.49 -5.41
N VAL A 155 -5.59 -1.01 -5.27
CA VAL A 155 -4.41 -1.86 -5.43
C VAL A 155 -4.46 -3.08 -4.52
N VAL A 156 -5.06 -2.94 -3.33
CA VAL A 156 -5.21 -4.04 -2.37
C VAL A 156 -6.11 -5.14 -2.92
N SER A 157 -7.25 -4.79 -3.54
CA SER A 157 -8.16 -5.78 -4.16
C SER A 157 -7.50 -6.48 -5.34
N HIS A 158 -6.88 -5.76 -6.27
CA HIS A 158 -6.18 -6.33 -7.42
C HIS A 158 -5.01 -7.23 -6.99
N ASN A 159 -4.19 -6.77 -6.03
CA ASN A 159 -3.07 -7.54 -5.49
C ASN A 159 -3.54 -8.85 -4.84
N THR A 160 -4.60 -8.79 -4.03
CA THR A 160 -5.16 -9.96 -3.36
C THR A 160 -5.77 -10.95 -4.35
N GLU A 161 -6.47 -10.47 -5.38
CA GLU A 161 -7.03 -11.31 -6.44
C GLU A 161 -5.94 -12.11 -7.16
N VAL A 162 -4.86 -11.43 -7.57
CA VAL A 162 -3.72 -12.12 -8.22
C VAL A 162 -3.03 -13.09 -7.25
N LEU A 163 -2.86 -12.75 -5.95
CA LEU A 163 -2.34 -13.70 -4.97
C LEU A 163 -3.23 -14.94 -4.82
N ARG A 164 -4.55 -14.81 -4.94
CA ARG A 164 -5.48 -15.94 -4.91
C ARG A 164 -5.26 -16.88 -6.10
N GLU A 165 -4.96 -16.36 -7.29
CA GLU A 165 -4.59 -17.18 -8.45
C GLU A 165 -3.35 -18.03 -8.16
N PHE A 166 -2.42 -17.54 -7.34
CA PHE A 166 -1.20 -18.26 -6.91
C PHE A 166 -1.38 -19.08 -5.63
N GLY A 167 -2.61 -19.17 -5.08
CA GLY A 167 -2.93 -20.06 -3.97
C GLY A 167 -2.89 -19.41 -2.59
N LEU A 168 -3.15 -18.10 -2.46
CA LEU A 168 -3.38 -17.45 -1.16
C LEU A 168 -4.44 -18.21 -0.38
N GLN A 169 -4.16 -18.56 0.88
CA GLN A 169 -5.05 -19.34 1.74
C GLN A 169 -5.90 -18.42 2.64
N PRO A 170 -7.11 -18.86 3.04
CA PRO A 170 -8.05 -18.10 3.84
C PRO A 170 -7.71 -18.14 5.35
N HIS A 171 -6.49 -17.74 5.70
CA HIS A 171 -6.05 -17.61 7.10
C HIS A 171 -5.10 -16.42 7.27
N ASN A 172 -4.90 -15.99 8.51
CA ASN A 172 -4.12 -14.79 8.85
C ASN A 172 -2.69 -15.09 9.33
N ASP A 173 -2.29 -16.36 9.35
CA ASP A 173 -0.94 -16.77 9.75
C ASP A 173 0.06 -16.50 8.61
N ILE A 174 1.36 -16.57 8.95
CA ILE A 174 2.41 -16.49 7.94
C ILE A 174 2.21 -17.59 6.91
N GLN A 175 2.19 -17.21 5.63
CA GLN A 175 2.08 -18.13 4.50
C GLN A 175 3.00 -17.71 3.36
N THR A 176 3.34 -18.65 2.47
CA THR A 176 4.16 -18.35 1.28
C THR A 176 3.33 -18.56 0.03
N VAL A 177 3.24 -17.54 -0.82
CA VAL A 177 2.48 -17.53 -2.08
C VAL A 177 3.39 -16.99 -3.18
N ALA A 178 3.57 -17.70 -4.27
CA ALA A 178 4.42 -17.30 -5.40
C ALA A 178 5.84 -16.85 -4.96
N ASP A 179 6.46 -17.59 -4.05
CA ASP A 179 7.76 -17.26 -3.42
C ASP A 179 7.78 -15.96 -2.60
N ILE A 180 6.62 -15.44 -2.24
CA ILE A 180 6.44 -14.25 -1.39
C ILE A 180 5.92 -14.67 -0.03
N THR A 181 6.61 -14.31 1.05
CA THR A 181 6.13 -14.51 2.42
C THR A 181 5.12 -13.42 2.78
N ILE A 182 3.89 -13.82 3.05
CA ILE A 182 2.82 -12.93 3.50
C ILE A 182 2.82 -12.92 5.03
N TYR A 183 2.99 -11.75 5.62
CA TYR A 183 3.06 -11.57 7.08
C TYR A 183 1.72 -11.10 7.66
N PRO A 184 1.37 -11.54 8.89
CA PRO A 184 0.21 -11.04 9.64
C PRO A 184 0.20 -9.53 9.81
N ILE A 185 -1.00 -8.99 10.10
CA ILE A 185 -1.27 -7.56 10.22
C ILE A 185 -0.36 -6.84 11.24
N ASP A 186 0.01 -7.51 12.33
CA ASP A 186 0.81 -6.92 13.41
C ASP A 186 2.28 -6.63 13.03
N TYR A 187 2.76 -7.17 11.88
CA TYR A 187 4.11 -6.90 11.39
C TYR A 187 4.23 -5.50 10.78
N PHE A 188 3.29 -5.10 9.93
CA PHE A 188 3.41 -3.89 9.12
C PHE A 188 2.23 -2.93 9.23
N ASN A 189 1.08 -3.39 9.72
CA ASN A 189 -0.14 -2.60 9.83
C ASN A 189 -0.78 -2.64 11.24
N PRO A 190 -0.06 -2.24 12.30
CA PRO A 190 -0.57 -2.24 13.66
C PRO A 190 -1.58 -1.12 13.94
N LEU A 191 -1.77 -0.18 13.02
CA LEU A 191 -2.67 0.96 13.13
C LEU A 191 -4.02 0.65 12.47
N ASP A 192 -5.06 0.57 13.27
CA ASP A 192 -6.43 0.54 12.77
C ASP A 192 -6.79 1.92 12.18
N ASP A 193 -6.90 2.02 10.87
CA ASP A 193 -7.17 3.28 10.18
C ASP A 193 -8.52 3.88 10.56
N ALA A 194 -9.53 3.05 10.76
CA ALA A 194 -10.89 3.52 11.07
C ALA A 194 -10.97 4.18 12.46
N THR A 195 -10.32 3.59 13.45
CA THR A 195 -10.39 4.05 14.85
C THR A 195 -9.16 4.82 15.31
N GLY A 196 -8.04 4.71 14.57
CA GLY A 196 -6.74 5.27 14.96
C GLY A 196 -6.11 4.59 16.17
N VAL A 197 -6.55 3.38 16.52
CA VAL A 197 -5.95 2.60 17.61
C VAL A 197 -4.68 1.92 17.11
N LEU A 198 -3.56 2.17 17.77
CA LEU A 198 -2.27 1.59 17.45
C LEU A 198 -1.95 0.42 18.38
N ARG A 199 -1.86 -0.80 17.82
CA ARG A 199 -1.58 -2.05 18.55
C ARG A 199 -0.23 -2.62 18.15
N LYS A 200 0.85 -2.13 18.74
CA LYS A 200 2.19 -2.66 18.51
C LYS A 200 2.44 -3.95 19.28
N THR A 201 3.07 -4.91 18.62
CA THR A 201 3.57 -6.16 19.22
C THR A 201 5.10 -6.22 19.13
N GLN A 202 5.69 -7.31 19.60
CA GLN A 202 7.13 -7.58 19.38
C GLN A 202 7.46 -7.84 17.91
N ASN A 203 6.48 -8.24 17.09
CA ASN A 203 6.64 -8.51 15.67
C ASN A 203 6.62 -7.23 14.81
N THR A 204 6.03 -6.15 15.33
CA THR A 204 5.83 -4.91 14.55
C THR A 204 7.15 -4.33 14.07
N ARG A 205 7.28 -4.13 12.77
CA ARG A 205 8.45 -3.58 12.07
C ARG A 205 8.20 -2.19 11.53
N SER A 206 6.98 -1.93 11.03
CA SER A 206 6.59 -0.64 10.48
C SER A 206 5.18 -0.24 10.88
N ILE A 207 4.83 0.99 10.65
CA ILE A 207 3.48 1.56 10.85
C ILE A 207 3.10 2.29 9.57
N HIS A 208 1.98 1.92 8.98
CA HIS A 208 1.35 2.67 7.91
C HIS A 208 0.43 3.73 8.52
N TRP A 209 0.73 5.01 8.29
CA TRP A 209 0.04 6.12 8.95
C TRP A 209 -1.27 6.53 8.28
N TYR A 210 -1.53 6.02 7.06
CA TYR A 210 -2.73 6.34 6.28
C TYR A 210 -2.93 7.85 6.11
N ASP A 211 -1.89 8.56 5.64
CA ASP A 211 -1.96 10.01 5.44
C ASP A 211 -2.97 10.42 4.37
N LYS A 212 -3.32 9.49 3.45
CA LYS A 212 -4.39 9.66 2.44
C LYS A 212 -4.25 10.98 1.67
N THR A 213 -3.02 11.34 1.30
CA THR A 213 -2.70 12.57 0.57
C THR A 213 -3.40 12.69 -0.78
N TRP A 214 -3.96 11.57 -1.27
CA TRP A 214 -4.71 11.45 -2.52
C TRP A 214 -6.21 11.77 -2.39
N LEU A 215 -6.71 11.92 -1.15
CA LEU A 215 -8.11 12.28 -0.90
C LEU A 215 -8.27 13.79 -0.80
N ASP A 216 -9.10 14.34 -1.67
CA ASP A 216 -9.49 15.74 -1.60
C ASP A 216 -10.25 16.01 -0.28
N ASN A 217 -9.92 17.11 0.39
CA ASN A 217 -10.56 17.55 1.65
C ASN A 217 -10.44 16.58 2.85
N TYR A 218 -9.44 15.67 2.85
CA TYR A 218 -9.17 14.76 3.99
C TYR A 218 -8.05 15.29 4.88
N GLY A 219 -8.29 16.46 5.50
CA GLY A 219 -7.31 17.10 6.41
C GLY A 219 -7.18 16.41 7.78
N PRO A 220 -6.13 16.73 8.55
CA PRO A 220 -5.85 16.13 9.86
C PRO A 220 -7.01 16.21 10.85
N PHE A 221 -7.73 17.33 10.86
CA PHE A 221 -8.88 17.53 11.74
C PHE A 221 -10.03 16.57 11.40
N ARG A 222 -10.35 16.40 10.10
CA ARG A 222 -11.39 15.43 9.66
C ARG A 222 -10.98 14.01 9.97
N LYS A 223 -9.73 13.65 9.75
CA LYS A 223 -9.16 12.34 10.09
C LYS A 223 -9.32 12.06 11.59
N TRP A 224 -8.96 13.01 12.44
CA TRP A 224 -9.05 12.90 13.89
C TRP A 224 -10.50 12.76 14.38
N THR A 225 -11.42 13.62 13.93
CA THR A 225 -12.84 13.56 14.33
C THR A 225 -13.50 12.25 13.87
N THR A 226 -13.24 11.80 12.64
CA THR A 226 -13.76 10.53 12.13
C THR A 226 -13.28 9.36 12.99
N ARG A 227 -11.99 9.31 13.32
CA ARG A 227 -11.43 8.24 14.17
C ARG A 227 -12.03 8.22 15.57
N ILE A 228 -12.26 9.37 16.19
CA ILE A 228 -12.93 9.45 17.49
C ILE A 228 -14.37 8.93 17.39
N ILE A 229 -15.14 9.38 16.41
CA ILE A 229 -16.51 8.91 16.22
C ILE A 229 -16.56 7.38 16.04
N HIS A 230 -15.72 6.83 15.18
CA HIS A 230 -15.66 5.38 14.93
C HIS A 230 -15.23 4.60 16.18
N ARG A 231 -14.33 5.16 17.02
CA ARG A 231 -13.85 4.52 18.25
C ARG A 231 -14.95 4.35 19.32
N TYR A 232 -15.83 5.35 19.44
CA TYR A 232 -16.86 5.36 20.49
C TYR A 232 -18.23 4.89 20.02
N PHE A 233 -18.55 5.06 18.75
CA PHE A 233 -19.88 4.80 18.17
C PHE A 233 -19.89 3.72 17.08
N GLY A 234 -18.73 3.13 16.76
CA GLY A 234 -18.56 2.11 15.74
C GLY A 234 -18.38 2.69 14.32
N ILE A 235 -17.82 1.88 13.42
CA ILE A 235 -17.43 2.30 12.06
C ILE A 235 -18.60 2.71 11.15
N ASN A 236 -19.81 2.21 11.43
CA ASN A 236 -21.03 2.52 10.68
C ASN A 236 -21.74 3.81 11.15
N SER A 237 -21.28 4.42 12.23
CA SER A 237 -21.95 5.58 12.87
C SER A 237 -22.05 6.79 11.95
N ILE A 238 -21.06 7.08 11.12
CA ILE A 238 -21.08 8.23 10.19
C ILE A 238 -22.11 8.03 9.07
N ALA A 239 -22.27 6.81 8.57
CA ALA A 239 -23.30 6.48 7.59
C ALA A 239 -24.70 6.69 8.18
N TRP A 240 -24.92 6.26 9.41
CA TRP A 240 -26.17 6.44 10.14
C TRP A 240 -26.46 7.93 10.40
N ILE A 241 -25.46 8.71 10.84
CA ILE A 241 -25.59 10.16 11.04
C ILE A 241 -25.96 10.87 9.72
N LYS A 242 -25.31 10.55 8.61
CA LYS A 242 -25.67 11.12 7.29
C LYS A 242 -27.12 10.81 6.91
N HIS A 243 -27.60 9.60 7.20
CA HIS A 243 -28.99 9.19 6.92
C HIS A 243 -30.03 9.99 7.74
N LEU A 244 -29.65 10.49 8.93
CA LEU A 244 -30.52 11.32 9.77
C LEU A 244 -30.68 12.76 9.23
N PHE A 245 -29.68 13.28 8.49
CA PHE A 245 -29.69 14.64 7.96
C PHE A 245 -30.07 14.74 6.48
N THR A 246 -30.37 13.61 5.82
CA THR A 246 -30.81 13.53 4.41
C THR A 246 -32.30 13.18 4.26
N LYS A 247 -33.10 13.31 5.35
CA LYS A 247 -34.54 13.22 5.32
C LYS A 247 -35.18 14.60 5.36
#